data_48b2027ff8f544f3ae7a940caf58cd95
#
_entry.id   48b2027ff8f544f3ae7a940caf58cd95
#
_cell.length_a   1.000
_cell.length_b   1.000
_cell.length_c   1.000
_cell.angle_alpha   90.00
_cell.angle_beta   90.00
_cell.angle_gamma   90.00
#
_symmetry.space_group_name_H-M   'P 1'
#
loop_
_entity.id
_entity.type
_entity.pdbx_description
1 polymer ?
#
loop_
_entity_poly.entity_id
_entity_poly.type
_entity_poly.pdbx_seq_one_letter_code
_entity_poly.pdbx_strand_id
1 'polypeptide(L)'
;MALNYITFNQDHSFLAVATTDGMRVYSTNPFALVFQTPLTENGASGDIAILEMLFSTSLVAMVLSPRLLRIVNTKRQTTVCELTFPARVGAVRLNRKRLLVVMDDLMFVYDVSSMKVLQEIVTPSNPYAICALSPDSTNNYIAYPMRKKEYTSQTAPTHVPPAGPRVTEPMGGDVMLYNANDMQEVKVIPAHQAPLSCIAMNKEGTLLATASEKGTVIRVFAIPSAQKLYQFRRGSMPARIHCMSFNEASTLLCVSSATETVHIFRLSTDNTLPDSGLEAPADAPTTPQRYQRQRSESPNDSSDPSSSSILGESSADSPAKPLRSPGWMSMMRRTSQNVSTTLVSRAAGYLPNAVTEIWEPARDFAWVKIXPKGRNGQPVKSVVAMGEAAPEVMVATSEGDFLVYNIDLENGGEGRLVRQHSVRERSETHSGFNTD
;
A
#
# COMPACT_ATOMS: atom_id res chain seq x y z
N MET A 1 -21.57 15.77 14.69
CA MET A 1 -21.14 15.25 13.39
C MET A 1 -20.10 14.15 13.63
N ALA A 2 -20.40 12.90 13.24
CA ALA A 2 -19.41 11.83 13.23
C ALA A 2 -18.89 11.63 11.79
N LEU A 3 -17.61 11.33 11.68
CA LEU A 3 -16.96 11.08 10.40
C LEU A 3 -17.02 9.57 10.13
N ASN A 4 -17.63 9.18 9.01
CA ASN A 4 -17.83 7.78 8.64
C ASN A 4 -16.80 7.31 7.60
N TYR A 5 -16.43 8.17 6.66
CA TYR A 5 -15.56 7.78 5.55
C TYR A 5 -14.82 9.00 5.04
N ILE A 6 -13.58 8.81 4.62
CA ILE A 6 -12.74 9.86 4.05
C ILE A 6 -11.93 9.25 2.90
N THR A 7 -11.86 9.95 1.77
CA THR A 7 -11.15 9.46 0.59
C THR A 7 -10.73 10.63 -0.31
N PHE A 8 -9.63 10.46 -1.02
CA PHE A 8 -9.25 11.35 -2.11
C PHE A 8 -9.96 10.92 -3.40
N ASN A 9 -10.18 11.87 -4.29
CA ASN A 9 -10.59 11.56 -5.66
C ASN A 9 -9.40 11.01 -6.46
N GLN A 10 -9.62 10.58 -7.70
CA GLN A 10 -8.65 9.81 -8.48
C GLN A 10 -7.36 10.57 -8.84
N ASP A 11 -7.40 11.90 -8.89
CA ASP A 11 -6.24 12.76 -9.18
C ASP A 11 -5.72 13.51 -7.94
N HIS A 12 -6.28 13.20 -6.76
CA HIS A 12 -5.91 13.76 -5.45
C HIS A 12 -6.16 15.27 -5.31
N SER A 13 -6.90 15.88 -6.24
CA SER A 13 -7.23 17.31 -6.19
C SER A 13 -8.32 17.64 -5.16
N PHE A 14 -9.11 16.64 -4.76
CA PHE A 14 -10.19 16.78 -3.78
C PHE A 14 -10.14 15.70 -2.70
N LEU A 15 -10.57 16.11 -1.52
CA LEU A 15 -10.80 15.25 -0.36
C LEU A 15 -12.31 15.19 -0.10
N ALA A 16 -12.91 14.01 -0.20
CA ALA A 16 -14.32 13.78 0.05
C ALA A 16 -14.51 13.16 1.43
N VAL A 17 -15.44 13.70 2.19
CA VAL A 17 -15.71 13.33 3.58
C VAL A 17 -17.19 13.01 3.73
N ALA A 18 -17.48 11.77 4.15
CA ALA A 18 -18.82 11.31 4.48
C ALA A 18 -19.03 11.38 6.00
N THR A 19 -20.17 11.89 6.41
CA THR A 19 -20.51 12.09 7.81
C THR A 19 -21.93 11.58 8.10
N THR A 20 -22.30 11.56 9.36
CA THR A 20 -23.68 11.33 9.80
C THR A 20 -24.67 12.39 9.27
N ASP A 21 -24.17 13.56 8.89
CA ASP A 21 -24.98 14.71 8.52
C ASP A 21 -24.93 15.00 7.00
N GLY A 22 -24.30 14.11 6.21
CA GLY A 22 -24.15 14.29 4.77
C GLY A 22 -22.69 14.24 4.32
N MET A 23 -22.37 14.92 3.21
CA MET A 23 -20.99 14.93 2.68
C MET A 23 -20.43 16.34 2.60
N ARG A 24 -19.10 16.40 2.66
CA ARG A 24 -18.31 17.60 2.39
C ARG A 24 -17.21 17.26 1.40
N VAL A 25 -16.88 18.19 0.54
CA VAL A 25 -15.77 18.07 -0.41
C VAL A 25 -14.86 19.28 -0.23
N TYR A 26 -13.59 19.02 -0.07
CA TYR A 26 -12.54 20.04 0.07
C TYR A 26 -11.59 19.95 -1.11
N SER A 27 -11.18 21.09 -1.65
CA SER A 27 -9.99 21.14 -2.50
C SER A 27 -8.76 20.87 -1.63
N THR A 28 -7.75 20.18 -2.17
CA THR A 28 -6.54 19.83 -1.41
C THR A 28 -5.50 20.95 -1.43
N ASN A 29 -5.47 21.75 -2.51
CA ASN A 29 -4.52 22.85 -2.65
C ASN A 29 -5.11 23.99 -3.49
N PRO A 30 -5.43 25.15 -2.91
CA PRO A 30 -5.45 25.43 -1.47
C PRO A 30 -6.54 24.64 -0.76
N PHE A 31 -6.36 24.34 0.52
CA PHE A 31 -7.35 23.59 1.28
C PHE A 31 -8.56 24.50 1.56
N ALA A 32 -9.70 24.15 0.99
CA ALA A 32 -10.93 24.92 1.12
C ALA A 32 -12.16 24.04 0.95
N LEU A 33 -13.22 24.33 1.69
CA LEU A 33 -14.52 23.66 1.51
C LEU A 33 -15.14 24.15 0.18
N VAL A 34 -15.35 23.21 -0.76
CA VAL A 34 -15.93 23.54 -2.08
C VAL A 34 -17.37 23.05 -2.24
N PHE A 35 -17.77 22.06 -1.44
CA PHE A 35 -19.15 21.57 -1.47
C PHE A 35 -19.53 20.99 -0.10
N GLN A 36 -20.76 21.26 0.30
CA GLN A 36 -21.39 20.64 1.47
C GLN A 36 -22.85 20.34 1.13
N THR A 37 -23.31 19.14 1.51
CA THR A 37 -24.73 18.80 1.36
C THR A 37 -25.59 19.83 2.10
N PRO A 38 -26.61 20.42 1.45
CA PRO A 38 -27.51 21.34 2.14
C PRO A 38 -28.21 20.65 3.32
N LEU A 39 -28.28 21.37 4.43
CA LEU A 39 -29.07 20.93 5.59
C LEU A 39 -30.55 20.99 5.20
N THR A 40 -31.25 19.89 5.24
CA THR A 40 -32.69 19.89 5.06
C THR A 40 -33.36 20.44 6.33
N GLU A 41 -34.53 21.07 6.16
CA GLU A 41 -35.30 21.65 7.29
C GLU A 41 -35.58 20.63 8.39
N ASN A 42 -35.58 19.36 8.07
CA ASN A 42 -35.81 18.26 9.02
C ASN A 42 -34.52 17.67 9.58
N GLY A 43 -33.34 18.25 9.31
CA GLY A 43 -32.06 17.85 9.84
C GLY A 43 -31.52 16.51 9.32
N ALA A 44 -32.22 15.86 8.41
CA ALA A 44 -31.87 14.53 7.92
C ALA A 44 -31.21 14.58 6.54
N SER A 45 -29.95 14.95 6.54
CA SER A 45 -29.12 14.86 5.32
C SER A 45 -28.65 13.43 5.02
N GLY A 46 -29.01 12.44 5.82
CA GLY A 46 -28.68 11.05 5.59
C GLY A 46 -27.26 10.66 5.99
N ASP A 47 -27.18 9.60 6.74
CA ASP A 47 -25.93 8.99 7.18
C ASP A 47 -25.24 8.33 5.96
N ILE A 48 -24.11 8.83 5.54
CA ILE A 48 -23.37 8.32 4.37
C ILE A 48 -22.24 7.43 4.88
N ALA A 49 -22.27 6.16 4.47
CA ALA A 49 -21.28 5.17 4.90
C ALA A 49 -20.04 5.12 3.99
N ILE A 50 -20.22 5.31 2.67
CA ILE A 50 -19.14 5.28 1.66
C ILE A 50 -19.40 6.41 0.66
N LEU A 51 -18.34 7.01 0.18
CA LEU A 51 -18.38 8.14 -0.75
C LEU A 51 -17.27 7.97 -1.80
N GLU A 52 -17.63 8.13 -3.08
CA GLU A 52 -16.65 8.05 -4.18
C GLU A 52 -16.98 9.13 -5.21
N MET A 53 -16.01 9.96 -5.51
CA MET A 53 -16.11 11.01 -6.55
C MET A 53 -15.73 10.44 -7.92
N LEU A 54 -16.24 11.03 -8.98
CA LEU A 54 -15.74 10.82 -10.35
C LEU A 54 -14.84 11.98 -10.72
N PHE A 55 -13.56 11.87 -10.42
CA PHE A 55 -12.56 12.93 -10.59
C PHE A 55 -13.06 14.25 -9.96
N SER A 56 -12.93 15.35 -10.68
CA SER A 56 -13.41 16.68 -10.28
C SER A 56 -14.79 17.02 -10.87
N THR A 57 -15.54 16.02 -11.37
CA THR A 57 -16.89 16.21 -11.91
C THR A 57 -17.91 16.38 -10.78
N SER A 58 -19.13 16.73 -11.16
CA SER A 58 -20.23 16.85 -10.21
C SER A 58 -20.89 15.52 -9.84
N LEU A 59 -20.42 14.40 -10.39
CA LEU A 59 -20.99 13.08 -10.09
C LEU A 59 -20.29 12.44 -8.88
N VAL A 60 -21.12 12.01 -7.93
CA VAL A 60 -20.67 11.38 -6.70
C VAL A 60 -21.55 10.15 -6.44
N ALA A 61 -20.90 9.01 -6.13
CA ALA A 61 -21.57 7.80 -5.68
C ALA A 61 -21.51 7.74 -4.15
N MET A 62 -22.64 7.49 -3.50
CA MET A 62 -22.72 7.42 -2.04
C MET A 62 -23.55 6.21 -1.59
N VAL A 63 -23.08 5.52 -0.57
CA VAL A 63 -23.82 4.42 0.08
C VAL A 63 -24.47 4.99 1.33
N LEU A 64 -25.81 5.02 1.32
CA LEU A 64 -26.64 5.62 2.37
C LEU A 64 -27.06 4.61 3.43
N SER A 65 -27.34 3.38 3.01
CA SER A 65 -27.62 2.24 3.88
C SER A 65 -26.75 1.08 3.41
N PRO A 66 -26.65 0.01 4.17
CA PRO A 66 -25.71 -1.06 3.81
C PRO A 66 -25.85 -1.58 2.37
N ARG A 67 -27.06 -1.47 1.80
CA ARG A 67 -27.37 -2.05 0.49
C ARG A 67 -27.82 -1.04 -0.57
N LEU A 68 -27.88 0.26 -0.23
CA LEU A 68 -28.41 1.29 -1.13
C LEU A 68 -27.27 2.22 -1.59
N LEU A 69 -26.99 2.20 -2.87
CA LEU A 69 -26.08 3.13 -3.55
C LEU A 69 -26.92 4.17 -4.30
N ARG A 70 -26.59 5.45 -4.07
CA ARG A 70 -27.19 6.58 -4.78
C ARG A 70 -26.11 7.32 -5.54
N ILE A 71 -26.36 7.62 -6.81
CA ILE A 71 -25.50 8.50 -7.61
C ILE A 71 -26.20 9.86 -7.73
N VAL A 72 -25.47 10.91 -7.36
CA VAL A 72 -26.00 12.27 -7.35
C VAL A 72 -25.16 13.18 -8.24
N ASN A 73 -25.82 14.19 -8.80
CA ASN A 73 -25.15 15.34 -9.42
C ASN A 73 -25.16 16.48 -8.40
N THR A 74 -24.00 16.78 -7.84
CA THR A 74 -23.85 17.82 -6.78
C THR A 74 -24.14 19.22 -7.28
N LYS A 75 -23.83 19.50 -8.56
CA LYS A 75 -24.09 20.82 -9.17
C LYS A 75 -25.59 21.06 -9.37
N ARG A 76 -26.32 20.06 -9.83
CA ARG A 76 -27.78 20.13 -10.04
C ARG A 76 -28.59 19.79 -8.79
N GLN A 77 -27.93 19.21 -7.79
CA GLN A 77 -28.55 18.71 -6.55
C GLN A 77 -29.66 17.68 -6.85
N THR A 78 -29.45 16.83 -7.84
CA THR A 78 -30.41 15.81 -8.28
C THR A 78 -29.83 14.41 -8.13
N THR A 79 -30.70 13.46 -7.79
CA THR A 79 -30.36 12.03 -7.85
C THR A 79 -30.38 11.58 -9.31
N VAL A 80 -29.29 11.00 -9.79
CA VAL A 80 -29.17 10.44 -11.14
C VAL A 80 -29.78 9.04 -11.16
N CYS A 81 -29.42 8.19 -10.19
CA CYS A 81 -30.02 6.86 -10.03
C CYS A 81 -29.80 6.32 -8.63
N GLU A 82 -30.59 5.30 -8.29
CA GLU A 82 -30.45 4.51 -7.08
C GLU A 82 -30.38 3.03 -7.44
N LEU A 83 -29.47 2.31 -6.79
CA LEU A 83 -29.22 0.89 -6.99
C LEU A 83 -29.27 0.18 -5.64
N THR A 84 -30.04 -0.91 -5.56
CA THR A 84 -30.13 -1.75 -4.36
C THR A 84 -29.45 -3.08 -4.62
N PHE A 85 -28.63 -3.52 -3.68
CA PHE A 85 -27.78 -4.70 -3.82
C PHE A 85 -28.26 -5.85 -2.94
N PRO A 86 -27.93 -7.11 -3.29
CA PRO A 86 -28.35 -8.27 -2.49
C PRO A 86 -27.66 -8.34 -1.12
N ALA A 87 -26.48 -7.74 -0.97
CA ALA A 87 -25.70 -7.76 0.26
C ALA A 87 -25.14 -6.37 0.57
N ARG A 88 -24.45 -6.25 1.70
CA ARG A 88 -23.79 -5.00 2.13
C ARG A 88 -22.72 -4.58 1.14
N VAL A 89 -22.77 -3.34 0.69
CA VAL A 89 -21.73 -2.71 -0.12
C VAL A 89 -20.55 -2.38 0.78
N GLY A 90 -19.39 -2.92 0.44
CA GLY A 90 -18.14 -2.70 1.19
C GLY A 90 -17.20 -1.69 0.55
N ALA A 91 -17.28 -1.54 -0.79
CA ALA A 91 -16.50 -0.52 -1.51
C ALA A 91 -17.20 -0.13 -2.81
N VAL A 92 -16.92 1.09 -3.24
CA VAL A 92 -17.34 1.63 -4.54
C VAL A 92 -16.11 2.25 -5.19
N ARG A 93 -15.91 1.99 -6.48
CA ARG A 93 -14.83 2.62 -7.27
C ARG A 93 -15.40 3.13 -8.59
N LEU A 94 -14.91 4.27 -9.02
CA LEU A 94 -15.35 4.94 -10.26
C LEU A 94 -14.16 5.33 -11.12
N ASN A 95 -14.30 5.10 -12.42
CA ASN A 95 -13.53 5.81 -13.44
C ASN A 95 -14.51 6.33 -14.51
N ARG A 96 -14.02 6.90 -15.60
CA ARG A 96 -14.88 7.54 -16.61
C ARG A 96 -15.78 6.55 -17.35
N LYS A 97 -15.46 5.25 -17.31
CA LYS A 97 -16.24 4.21 -18.01
C LYS A 97 -17.01 3.28 -17.06
N ARG A 98 -16.44 3.02 -15.88
CA ARG A 98 -16.92 1.91 -15.02
C ARG A 98 -17.23 2.38 -13.61
N LEU A 99 -18.31 1.83 -13.09
CA LEU A 99 -18.64 1.85 -11.66
C LEU A 99 -18.50 0.41 -11.15
N LEU A 100 -17.62 0.20 -10.19
CA LEU A 100 -17.39 -1.07 -9.52
C LEU A 100 -18.03 -1.01 -8.14
N VAL A 101 -18.90 -1.96 -7.83
CA VAL A 101 -19.56 -2.09 -6.51
C VAL A 101 -19.14 -3.43 -5.92
N VAL A 102 -18.51 -3.40 -4.76
CA VAL A 102 -17.90 -4.58 -4.14
C VAL A 102 -18.64 -4.93 -2.85
N MET A 103 -19.04 -6.19 -2.74
CA MET A 103 -19.62 -6.82 -1.55
C MET A 103 -18.65 -7.88 -1.02
N ASP A 104 -19.07 -8.67 -0.06
CA ASP A 104 -18.17 -9.68 0.54
C ASP A 104 -17.75 -10.76 -0.48
N ASP A 105 -18.71 -11.35 -1.20
CA ASP A 105 -18.45 -12.49 -2.11
C ASP A 105 -18.86 -12.21 -3.55
N LEU A 106 -19.12 -10.93 -3.87
CA LEU A 106 -19.73 -10.55 -5.15
C LEU A 106 -19.34 -9.13 -5.52
N MET A 107 -19.08 -8.90 -6.80
CA MET A 107 -18.86 -7.57 -7.36
C MET A 107 -19.74 -7.36 -8.58
N PHE A 108 -20.22 -6.13 -8.75
CA PHE A 108 -20.93 -5.70 -9.97
C PHE A 108 -20.10 -4.65 -10.71
N VAL A 109 -20.00 -4.82 -12.01
CA VAL A 109 -19.36 -3.84 -12.91
C VAL A 109 -20.45 -3.21 -13.77
N TYR A 110 -20.59 -1.89 -13.67
CA TYR A 110 -21.57 -1.11 -14.42
C TYR A 110 -20.88 -0.23 -15.47
N ASP A 111 -21.57 0.01 -16.55
CA ASP A 111 -21.25 1.09 -17.49
C ASP A 111 -21.75 2.43 -16.90
N VAL A 112 -20.87 3.38 -16.70
CA VAL A 112 -21.22 4.69 -16.10
C VAL A 112 -22.18 5.48 -16.99
N SER A 113 -22.05 5.36 -18.33
CA SER A 113 -22.86 6.14 -19.26
C SER A 113 -24.32 5.72 -19.29
N SER A 114 -24.60 4.43 -19.14
CA SER A 114 -25.95 3.86 -19.24
C SER A 114 -26.49 3.33 -17.90
N MET A 115 -25.63 3.19 -16.90
CA MET A 115 -25.92 2.57 -15.59
C MET A 115 -26.44 1.13 -15.71
N LYS A 116 -26.06 0.44 -16.80
CA LYS A 116 -26.36 -0.98 -16.99
C LYS A 116 -25.28 -1.85 -16.40
N VAL A 117 -25.69 -2.99 -15.79
CA VAL A 117 -24.78 -4.04 -15.34
C VAL A 117 -24.11 -4.65 -16.57
N LEU A 118 -22.77 -4.66 -16.59
CA LEU A 118 -21.99 -5.34 -17.63
C LEU A 118 -21.58 -6.73 -17.18
N GLN A 119 -21.25 -6.88 -15.90
CA GLN A 119 -20.75 -8.15 -15.38
C GLN A 119 -21.03 -8.26 -13.89
N GLU A 120 -21.34 -9.47 -13.47
CA GLU A 120 -21.39 -9.92 -12.08
C GLU A 120 -20.23 -10.88 -11.87
N ILE A 121 -19.38 -10.62 -10.88
CA ILE A 121 -18.15 -11.39 -10.61
C ILE A 121 -18.27 -11.97 -9.20
N VAL A 122 -18.29 -13.31 -9.11
CA VAL A 122 -18.25 -14.01 -7.82
C VAL A 122 -16.82 -14.08 -7.34
N THR A 123 -16.57 -13.67 -6.09
CA THR A 123 -15.26 -13.63 -5.48
C THR A 123 -15.18 -14.55 -4.26
N PRO A 124 -13.98 -14.88 -3.77
CA PRO A 124 -13.87 -15.44 -2.42
C PRO A 124 -14.32 -14.41 -1.39
N SER A 125 -14.60 -14.84 -0.17
CA SER A 125 -14.99 -13.92 0.90
C SER A 125 -13.96 -12.81 1.06
N ASN A 126 -14.41 -11.57 0.92
CA ASN A 126 -13.61 -10.36 0.91
C ASN A 126 -14.25 -9.31 1.83
N PRO A 127 -14.29 -9.58 3.15
CA PRO A 127 -15.04 -8.75 4.09
C PRO A 127 -14.53 -7.31 4.20
N TYR A 128 -13.32 -7.06 3.72
CA TYR A 128 -12.74 -5.72 3.70
C TYR A 128 -12.88 -5.04 2.34
N ALA A 129 -13.57 -5.69 1.39
CA ALA A 129 -13.83 -5.19 0.03
C ALA A 129 -12.55 -4.70 -0.66
N ILE A 130 -11.48 -5.49 -0.54
CA ILE A 130 -10.17 -5.19 -1.12
C ILE A 130 -10.30 -5.26 -2.65
N CYS A 131 -10.06 -4.13 -3.31
CA CYS A 131 -10.17 -4.00 -4.76
C CYS A 131 -9.42 -2.76 -5.22
N ALA A 132 -9.10 -2.72 -6.50
CA ALA A 132 -8.64 -1.52 -7.18
C ALA A 132 -9.27 -1.46 -8.57
N LEU A 133 -9.58 -0.25 -9.02
CA LEU A 133 -9.99 0.06 -10.38
C LEU A 133 -9.02 1.11 -10.90
N SER A 134 -8.46 0.90 -12.09
CA SER A 134 -7.54 1.88 -12.67
C SER A 134 -8.27 3.21 -12.92
N PRO A 135 -7.65 4.34 -12.55
CA PRO A 135 -8.21 5.65 -12.89
C PRO A 135 -8.32 5.86 -14.39
N ASP A 136 -7.32 5.41 -15.16
CA ASP A 136 -7.36 5.47 -16.62
C ASP A 136 -8.41 4.50 -17.17
N SER A 137 -9.20 4.97 -18.12
CA SER A 137 -10.22 4.18 -18.80
C SER A 137 -9.74 3.58 -20.13
N THR A 138 -8.49 3.84 -20.53
CA THR A 138 -7.82 3.15 -21.65
C THR A 138 -7.21 1.84 -21.14
N ASN A 139 -6.31 1.92 -20.16
CA ASN A 139 -5.80 0.78 -19.39
C ASN A 139 -6.76 0.50 -18.24
N ASN A 140 -7.90 -0.05 -18.57
CA ASN A 140 -9.06 -0.15 -17.66
C ASN A 140 -9.07 -1.51 -16.98
N TYR A 141 -8.39 -1.62 -15.85
CA TYR A 141 -8.23 -2.88 -15.11
C TYR A 141 -8.92 -2.81 -13.76
N ILE A 142 -9.45 -3.96 -13.35
CA ILE A 142 -9.90 -4.24 -11.98
C ILE A 142 -8.92 -5.25 -11.39
N ALA A 143 -8.52 -5.06 -10.13
CA ALA A 143 -7.72 -6.02 -9.37
C ALA A 143 -8.47 -6.39 -8.09
N TYR A 144 -8.54 -7.68 -7.78
CA TYR A 144 -9.22 -8.18 -6.59
C TYR A 144 -8.59 -9.49 -6.11
N PRO A 145 -8.78 -9.85 -4.82
CA PRO A 145 -8.20 -11.07 -4.26
C PRO A 145 -8.78 -12.35 -4.87
N MET A 146 -7.93 -13.34 -5.06
CA MET A 146 -8.32 -14.68 -5.47
C MET A 146 -8.42 -15.63 -4.28
N ARG A 147 -9.00 -16.80 -4.51
CA ARG A 147 -9.07 -17.89 -3.55
C ARG A 147 -7.67 -18.35 -3.17
N LYS A 148 -7.51 -18.75 -1.92
CA LYS A 148 -6.29 -19.43 -1.50
C LYS A 148 -6.21 -20.78 -2.24
N LYS A 149 -5.15 -20.98 -3.02
CA LYS A 149 -4.89 -22.27 -3.65
C LYS A 149 -4.58 -23.30 -2.56
N GLU A 150 -5.47 -24.26 -2.37
CA GLU A 150 -5.16 -25.44 -1.59
C GLU A 150 -4.35 -26.38 -2.47
N TYR A 151 -3.10 -26.57 -2.11
CA TYR A 151 -2.31 -27.66 -2.68
C TYR A 151 -2.86 -28.97 -2.07
N THR A 152 -3.86 -29.54 -2.69
CA THR A 152 -4.32 -30.88 -2.36
C THR A 152 -3.18 -31.84 -2.67
N SER A 153 -2.50 -32.32 -1.64
CA SER A 153 -1.72 -33.53 -1.75
C SER A 153 -2.67 -34.64 -2.25
N GLN A 154 -2.28 -35.32 -3.30
CA GLN A 154 -3.09 -36.29 -4.05
C GLN A 154 -3.45 -37.55 -3.25
N THR A 155 -3.98 -37.43 -2.05
CA THR A 155 -4.44 -38.54 -1.23
C THR A 155 -5.73 -38.22 -0.51
N ALA A 156 -6.72 -37.71 -1.24
CA ALA A 156 -8.06 -37.52 -0.68
C ALA A 156 -8.92 -38.74 -1.01
N PRO A 157 -9.58 -39.35 -0.03
CA PRO A 157 -10.50 -40.47 -0.30
C PRO A 157 -11.75 -39.96 -1.04
N THR A 158 -12.16 -40.77 -2.03
CA THR A 158 -13.27 -40.52 -2.94
C THR A 158 -14.67 -40.65 -2.28
N HIS A 159 -14.90 -39.98 -1.16
CA HIS A 159 -16.25 -39.89 -0.61
C HIS A 159 -16.59 -38.43 -0.37
N VAL A 160 -17.31 -37.84 -1.32
CA VAL A 160 -17.85 -36.49 -1.21
C VAL A 160 -19.22 -36.58 -0.55
N PRO A 161 -19.41 -36.04 0.67
CA PRO A 161 -20.73 -35.90 1.24
C PRO A 161 -21.56 -34.90 0.43
N PRO A 162 -22.89 -34.99 0.42
CA PRO A 162 -23.74 -34.04 -0.28
C PRO A 162 -23.55 -32.62 0.28
N ALA A 163 -23.62 -31.66 -0.60
CA ALA A 163 -23.32 -30.26 -0.36
C ALA A 163 -23.99 -29.69 0.92
N GLY A 164 -23.21 -29.50 1.95
CA GLY A 164 -23.55 -28.68 3.10
C GLY A 164 -23.62 -27.19 2.72
N PRO A 165 -23.97 -26.31 3.69
CA PRO A 165 -24.02 -24.88 3.42
C PRO A 165 -22.70 -24.40 2.83
N ARG A 166 -22.76 -23.51 1.84
CA ARG A 166 -21.60 -22.95 1.13
C ARG A 166 -20.54 -22.47 2.14
N VAL A 167 -19.49 -23.25 2.27
CA VAL A 167 -18.33 -22.82 3.04
C VAL A 167 -17.66 -21.72 2.19
N THR A 168 -17.72 -20.49 2.65
CA THR A 168 -17.04 -19.38 2.00
C THR A 168 -15.54 -19.64 2.04
N GLU A 169 -14.98 -19.88 0.88
CA GLU A 169 -13.56 -20.15 0.75
C GLU A 169 -12.74 -18.92 1.16
N PRO A 170 -11.66 -19.12 1.93
CA PRO A 170 -10.87 -17.98 2.42
C PRO A 170 -10.12 -17.28 1.29
N MET A 171 -10.01 -15.98 1.41
CA MET A 171 -9.22 -15.12 0.53
C MET A 171 -7.73 -15.51 0.59
N GLY A 172 -7.08 -15.53 -0.56
CA GLY A 172 -5.65 -15.80 -0.69
C GLY A 172 -4.80 -14.55 -0.82
N GLY A 173 -3.53 -14.77 -1.14
CA GLY A 173 -2.56 -13.71 -1.44
C GLY A 173 -2.37 -13.45 -2.93
N ASP A 174 -3.11 -14.16 -3.77
CA ASP A 174 -3.09 -13.97 -5.23
C ASP A 174 -4.08 -12.88 -5.63
N VAL A 175 -3.75 -12.14 -6.69
CA VAL A 175 -4.60 -11.08 -7.27
C VAL A 175 -5.09 -11.54 -8.63
N MET A 176 -6.41 -11.45 -8.87
CA MET A 176 -6.95 -11.49 -10.23
C MET A 176 -6.85 -10.11 -10.85
N LEU A 177 -6.24 -10.05 -12.01
CA LEU A 177 -6.27 -8.88 -12.89
C LEU A 177 -7.33 -9.12 -13.96
N TYR A 178 -8.26 -8.20 -14.09
CA TYR A 178 -9.45 -8.29 -14.93
C TYR A 178 -9.54 -7.07 -15.84
N ASN A 179 -9.77 -7.28 -17.14
CA ASN A 179 -9.92 -6.19 -18.11
C ASN A 179 -11.37 -5.69 -18.07
N ALA A 180 -11.56 -4.46 -17.61
CA ALA A 180 -12.88 -3.83 -17.49
C ALA A 180 -13.38 -3.18 -18.79
N ASN A 181 -12.62 -3.22 -19.89
CA ASN A 181 -13.13 -2.86 -21.20
C ASN A 181 -13.81 -4.07 -21.87
N ASP A 182 -13.13 -5.22 -21.84
CA ASP A 182 -13.56 -6.44 -22.53
C ASP A 182 -14.34 -7.41 -21.63
N MET A 183 -14.42 -7.14 -20.34
CA MET A 183 -15.05 -7.99 -19.31
C MET A 183 -14.43 -9.39 -19.29
N GLN A 184 -13.09 -9.47 -19.23
CA GLN A 184 -12.35 -10.74 -19.25
C GLN A 184 -11.23 -10.79 -18.21
N GLU A 185 -11.04 -11.98 -17.67
CA GLU A 185 -9.87 -12.27 -16.82
C GLU A 185 -8.60 -12.18 -17.66
N VAL A 186 -7.60 -11.46 -17.16
CA VAL A 186 -6.32 -11.27 -17.82
C VAL A 186 -5.29 -12.24 -17.27
N LYS A 187 -5.08 -12.17 -15.95
CA LYS A 187 -4.01 -12.95 -15.32
C LYS A 187 -4.18 -13.03 -13.80
N VAL A 188 -3.77 -14.16 -13.24
CA VAL A 188 -3.60 -14.29 -11.79
C VAL A 188 -2.16 -13.95 -11.42
N ILE A 189 -1.98 -13.02 -10.50
CA ILE A 189 -0.68 -12.57 -10.01
C ILE A 189 -0.45 -13.20 -8.63
N PRO A 190 0.56 -14.09 -8.47
CA PRO A 190 0.88 -14.66 -7.14
C PRO A 190 1.63 -13.62 -6.31
N ALA A 191 0.88 -12.70 -5.70
CA ALA A 191 1.45 -11.53 -5.06
C ALA A 191 2.01 -11.83 -3.67
N HIS A 192 1.28 -12.58 -2.83
CA HIS A 192 1.69 -12.86 -1.46
C HIS A 192 1.27 -14.27 -1.04
N GLN A 193 1.94 -14.82 0.00
CA GLN A 193 1.56 -16.10 0.60
C GLN A 193 0.40 -15.95 1.60
N ALA A 194 0.35 -14.80 2.29
CA ALA A 194 -0.71 -14.48 3.24
C ALA A 194 -1.83 -13.70 2.52
N PRO A 195 -3.05 -13.71 3.06
CA PRO A 195 -4.17 -12.96 2.48
C PRO A 195 -3.84 -11.49 2.23
N LEU A 196 -4.45 -10.92 1.21
CA LEU A 196 -4.24 -9.51 0.85
C LEU A 196 -4.89 -8.58 1.88
N SER A 197 -4.32 -7.40 2.06
CA SER A 197 -4.90 -6.33 2.89
C SER A 197 -5.13 -5.05 2.11
N CYS A 198 -4.35 -4.81 1.06
CA CYS A 198 -4.47 -3.58 0.27
C CYS A 198 -3.96 -3.80 -1.15
N ILE A 199 -4.64 -3.18 -2.10
CA ILE A 199 -4.26 -3.16 -3.52
C ILE A 199 -4.44 -1.72 -4.01
N ALA A 200 -3.50 -1.22 -4.83
CA ALA A 200 -3.63 0.10 -5.45
C ALA A 200 -3.05 0.07 -6.86
N MET A 201 -3.64 0.85 -7.76
CA MET A 201 -3.13 1.06 -9.11
C MET A 201 -2.66 2.50 -9.28
N ASN A 202 -1.69 2.69 -10.17
CA ASN A 202 -1.25 4.04 -10.54
C ASN A 202 -2.25 4.71 -11.51
N LYS A 203 -2.04 5.98 -11.77
CA LYS A 203 -2.93 6.80 -12.60
C LYS A 203 -3.13 6.21 -14.00
N GLU A 204 -2.06 5.70 -14.61
CA GLU A 204 -2.05 5.18 -15.98
C GLU A 204 -2.58 3.74 -16.09
N GLY A 205 -2.83 3.05 -15.00
CA GLY A 205 -3.25 1.65 -15.01
C GLY A 205 -2.15 0.70 -15.52
N THR A 206 -0.89 1.03 -15.24
CA THR A 206 0.29 0.25 -15.71
C THR A 206 1.04 -0.41 -14.55
N LEU A 207 0.79 0.04 -13.31
CA LEU A 207 1.43 -0.50 -12.11
C LEU A 207 0.39 -0.91 -11.07
N LEU A 208 0.66 -2.02 -10.39
CA LEU A 208 -0.18 -2.56 -9.33
C LEU A 208 0.66 -2.76 -8.06
N ALA A 209 0.34 -2.04 -7.00
CA ALA A 209 0.95 -2.22 -5.68
C ALA A 209 0.06 -3.15 -4.84
N THR A 210 0.69 -4.07 -4.11
CA THR A 210 0.00 -5.06 -3.27
C THR A 210 0.64 -5.19 -1.90
N ALA A 211 -0.19 -5.44 -0.90
CA ALA A 211 0.25 -5.76 0.46
C ALA A 211 -0.62 -6.86 1.06
N SER A 212 -0.02 -7.73 1.86
CA SER A 212 -0.73 -8.76 2.61
C SER A 212 -1.10 -8.27 4.01
N GLU A 213 -1.85 -9.07 4.76
CA GLU A 213 -2.23 -8.80 6.16
C GLU A 213 -1.01 -8.58 7.06
N LYS A 214 0.12 -9.22 6.76
CA LYS A 214 1.37 -8.98 7.50
C LYS A 214 1.86 -7.54 7.31
N GLY A 215 1.70 -6.98 6.11
CA GLY A 215 2.06 -5.60 5.82
C GLY A 215 3.54 -5.26 5.96
N THR A 216 4.40 -6.27 6.06
CA THR A 216 5.86 -6.07 6.21
C THR A 216 6.54 -5.81 4.86
N VAL A 217 5.96 -6.34 3.79
CA VAL A 217 6.50 -6.25 2.42
C VAL A 217 5.41 -5.71 1.48
N ILE A 218 5.80 -4.75 0.67
CA ILE A 218 4.99 -4.20 -0.42
C ILE A 218 5.60 -4.66 -1.73
N ARG A 219 4.77 -5.13 -2.66
CA ARG A 219 5.21 -5.55 -3.99
C ARG A 219 4.53 -4.73 -5.08
N VAL A 220 5.28 -4.38 -6.11
CA VAL A 220 4.77 -3.63 -7.26
C VAL A 220 5.00 -4.45 -8.53
N PHE A 221 3.94 -4.59 -9.30
CA PHE A 221 3.91 -5.36 -10.54
C PHE A 221 3.58 -4.45 -11.71
N ALA A 222 4.21 -4.72 -12.86
CA ALA A 222 3.75 -4.16 -14.13
C ALA A 222 2.47 -4.88 -14.55
N ILE A 223 1.49 -4.14 -15.03
CA ILE A 223 0.27 -4.71 -15.59
C ILE A 223 0.11 -4.24 -17.05
N PRO A 224 -0.39 -5.10 -17.94
CA PRO A 224 -0.96 -6.44 -17.68
C PRO A 224 0.04 -7.60 -17.62
N SER A 225 1.34 -7.38 -17.79
CA SER A 225 2.34 -8.46 -17.87
C SER A 225 2.45 -9.29 -16.58
N ALA A 226 2.12 -8.72 -15.44
CA ALA A 226 2.26 -9.30 -14.09
C ALA A 226 3.75 -9.51 -13.69
N GLN A 227 4.68 -8.84 -14.37
CA GLN A 227 6.08 -8.84 -13.98
C GLN A 227 6.26 -8.10 -12.66
N LYS A 228 6.91 -8.74 -11.69
CA LYS A 228 7.23 -8.12 -10.41
C LYS A 228 8.41 -7.16 -10.62
N LEU A 229 8.18 -5.86 -10.44
CA LEU A 229 9.19 -4.82 -10.67
C LEU A 229 9.91 -4.45 -9.38
N TYR A 230 9.17 -4.31 -8.27
CA TYR A 230 9.74 -3.83 -7.01
C TYR A 230 9.25 -4.66 -5.83
N GLN A 231 10.11 -4.75 -4.82
CA GLN A 231 9.77 -5.33 -3.53
C GLN A 231 10.37 -4.44 -2.44
N PHE A 232 9.52 -3.88 -1.60
CA PHE A 232 9.90 -2.94 -0.55
C PHE A 232 9.62 -3.52 0.83
N ARG A 233 10.51 -3.22 1.79
CA ARG A 233 10.33 -3.58 3.19
C ARG A 233 9.77 -2.39 3.96
N ARG A 234 8.47 -2.47 4.36
CA ARG A 234 7.82 -1.46 5.18
C ARG A 234 8.34 -1.50 6.62
N GLY A 235 8.58 -2.70 7.15
CA GLY A 235 9.07 -2.88 8.51
C GLY A 235 9.22 -4.34 8.88
N SER A 236 9.76 -4.62 10.06
CA SER A 236 9.91 -5.98 10.59
C SER A 236 8.67 -6.46 11.35
N MET A 237 7.92 -5.53 11.96
CA MET A 237 6.72 -5.87 12.72
C MET A 237 5.49 -5.87 11.82
N PRO A 238 4.59 -6.85 11.96
CA PRO A 238 3.34 -6.84 11.21
C PRO A 238 2.49 -5.60 11.54
N ALA A 239 1.89 -5.02 10.51
CA ALA A 239 0.91 -3.94 10.65
C ALA A 239 0.03 -3.89 9.41
N ARG A 240 -1.27 -3.81 9.61
CA ARG A 240 -2.25 -3.72 8.52
C ARG A 240 -2.01 -2.46 7.71
N ILE A 241 -1.95 -2.60 6.40
CA ILE A 241 -1.86 -1.46 5.48
C ILE A 241 -3.26 -0.84 5.34
N HIS A 242 -3.34 0.47 5.53
CA HIS A 242 -4.58 1.23 5.41
C HIS A 242 -4.79 1.73 3.99
N CYS A 243 -3.73 2.28 3.39
CA CYS A 243 -3.82 2.92 2.06
C CYS A 243 -2.46 2.88 1.38
N MET A 244 -2.47 2.70 0.07
CA MET A 244 -1.32 2.87 -0.81
C MET A 244 -1.71 3.82 -1.94
N SER A 245 -0.81 4.73 -2.30
CA SER A 245 -1.07 5.70 -3.35
C SER A 245 0.22 6.03 -4.11
N PHE A 246 0.16 5.97 -5.42
CA PHE A 246 1.24 6.43 -6.29
C PHE A 246 1.14 7.96 -6.45
N ASN A 247 2.29 8.61 -6.64
CA ASN A 247 2.30 9.99 -7.12
C ASN A 247 1.94 10.02 -8.63
N GLU A 248 1.64 11.19 -9.14
CA GLU A 248 1.17 11.34 -10.53
C GLU A 248 2.17 10.80 -11.55
N ALA A 249 3.46 11.03 -11.34
CA ALA A 249 4.51 10.56 -12.24
C ALA A 249 4.84 9.06 -12.07
N SER A 250 4.21 8.37 -11.12
CA SER A 250 4.47 6.95 -10.82
C SER A 250 5.92 6.66 -10.45
N THR A 251 6.61 7.64 -9.84
CA THR A 251 7.99 7.53 -9.37
C THR A 251 8.09 7.26 -7.87
N LEU A 252 6.99 7.47 -7.14
CA LEU A 252 6.91 7.28 -5.70
C LEU A 252 5.65 6.51 -5.34
N LEU A 253 5.75 5.70 -4.28
CA LEU A 253 4.62 4.99 -3.68
C LEU A 253 4.55 5.34 -2.19
N CYS A 254 3.45 5.93 -1.77
CA CYS A 254 3.17 6.29 -0.39
C CYS A 254 2.31 5.21 0.26
N VAL A 255 2.65 4.79 1.48
CA VAL A 255 2.01 3.66 2.18
C VAL A 255 1.73 4.04 3.62
N SER A 256 0.45 4.05 4.02
CA SER A 256 0.03 4.20 5.40
C SER A 256 -0.40 2.86 6.00
N SER A 257 -0.23 2.71 7.29
CA SER A 257 -0.54 1.47 7.99
C SER A 257 -1.02 1.75 9.42
N ALA A 258 -1.29 0.69 10.16
CA ALA A 258 -1.70 0.78 11.57
C ALA A 258 -0.57 1.25 12.49
N THR A 259 0.58 1.60 11.95
CA THR A 259 1.66 2.29 12.69
C THR A 259 1.57 3.79 12.49
N GLU A 260 2.32 4.52 13.30
CA GLU A 260 2.38 5.99 13.23
C GLU A 260 3.22 6.54 12.07
N THR A 261 3.88 5.65 11.31
CA THR A 261 4.75 6.04 10.19
C THR A 261 4.05 5.78 8.86
N VAL A 262 4.01 6.79 8.02
CA VAL A 262 3.67 6.69 6.60
C VAL A 262 5.00 6.61 5.84
N HIS A 263 5.19 5.55 5.07
CA HIS A 263 6.42 5.27 4.34
C HIS A 263 6.29 5.69 2.87
N ILE A 264 7.35 6.26 2.32
CA ILE A 264 7.42 6.65 0.91
C ILE A 264 8.57 5.87 0.26
N PHE A 265 8.25 5.11 -0.79
CA PHE A 265 9.19 4.28 -1.54
C PHE A 265 9.46 4.89 -2.90
N ARG A 266 10.72 4.87 -3.33
CA ARG A 266 11.13 5.37 -4.64
C ARG A 266 11.09 4.21 -5.65
N LEU A 267 10.38 4.44 -6.75
CA LEU A 267 10.27 3.51 -7.89
C LEU A 267 11.35 3.91 -8.92
N SER A 268 12.57 3.50 -8.69
CA SER A 268 13.70 3.82 -9.55
C SER A 268 14.33 2.55 -10.11
N THR A 269 15.06 2.69 -11.19
CA THR A 269 15.79 1.57 -11.82
C THR A 269 16.76 0.87 -10.87
N ASP A 270 17.33 1.61 -9.90
CA ASP A 270 18.21 1.04 -8.89
C ASP A 270 17.51 0.06 -7.95
N ASN A 271 16.20 0.21 -7.81
CA ASN A 271 15.35 -0.62 -6.94
C ASN A 271 14.57 -1.69 -7.71
N THR A 272 14.69 -1.73 -9.05
CA THR A 272 14.02 -2.79 -9.84
C THR A 272 14.66 -4.14 -9.57
N LEU A 273 13.81 -5.16 -9.48
CA LEU A 273 14.27 -6.53 -9.35
C LEU A 273 14.92 -6.99 -10.66
N PRO A 274 16.02 -7.74 -10.61
CA PRO A 274 16.62 -8.28 -11.83
C PRO A 274 15.62 -9.20 -12.54
N ASP A 275 15.56 -9.06 -13.85
CA ASP A 275 14.64 -9.84 -14.69
C ASP A 275 15.08 -11.31 -14.69
N SER A 276 14.26 -12.19 -14.15
CA SER A 276 14.55 -13.62 -14.06
C SER A 276 14.11 -14.39 -15.32
N GLY A 277 14.30 -13.82 -16.52
CA GLY A 277 13.96 -14.59 -17.69
C GLY A 277 13.91 -13.88 -19.04
N LEU A 278 15.03 -13.30 -19.48
CA LEU A 278 15.24 -13.07 -20.91
C LEU A 278 16.71 -13.37 -21.21
N GLU A 279 16.95 -14.43 -21.99
CA GLU A 279 18.26 -14.70 -22.58
C GLU A 279 18.70 -13.50 -23.42
N ALA A 280 19.85 -12.93 -23.08
CA ALA A 280 20.47 -11.90 -23.89
C ALA A 280 20.86 -12.45 -25.26
N PRO A 281 20.63 -11.74 -26.36
CA PRO A 281 21.12 -12.20 -27.65
C PRO A 281 22.65 -12.20 -27.65
N ALA A 282 23.21 -13.35 -27.94
CA ALA A 282 24.65 -13.50 -28.17
C ALA A 282 25.02 -12.71 -29.41
N ASP A 283 25.85 -11.73 -29.27
CA ASP A 283 26.76 -11.08 -30.23
C ASP A 283 26.80 -9.56 -30.05
N ALA A 284 27.73 -9.13 -29.19
CA ALA A 284 28.34 -7.79 -29.27
C ALA A 284 29.77 -7.88 -28.77
N PRO A 285 30.78 -7.39 -29.51
CA PRO A 285 32.17 -7.51 -29.08
C PRO A 285 32.49 -6.52 -27.96
N THR A 286 32.93 -7.07 -26.85
CA THR A 286 33.41 -6.33 -25.70
C THR A 286 34.86 -5.89 -25.86
N THR A 287 35.09 -4.61 -25.89
CA THR A 287 36.44 -4.03 -25.70
C THR A 287 36.54 -3.53 -24.25
N PRO A 288 37.52 -4.00 -23.47
CA PRO A 288 37.67 -3.51 -22.11
C PRO A 288 38.46 -2.21 -22.06
N GLN A 289 37.87 -1.12 -21.63
CA GLN A 289 38.60 0.09 -21.28
C GLN A 289 39.10 -0.02 -19.84
N ARG A 290 40.43 -0.01 -19.75
CA ARG A 290 41.20 -0.10 -18.50
C ARG A 290 41.35 1.31 -17.91
N TYR A 291 40.68 1.63 -16.84
CA TYR A 291 40.93 2.83 -16.06
C TYR A 291 42.09 2.58 -15.08
N GLN A 292 43.22 3.26 -15.33
CA GLN A 292 44.35 3.32 -14.39
C GLN A 292 44.05 4.34 -13.28
N ARG A 293 44.04 3.85 -12.05
CA ARG A 293 44.00 4.69 -10.87
C ARG A 293 45.44 4.88 -10.39
N GLN A 294 45.92 6.11 -10.43
CA GLN A 294 47.21 6.50 -9.89
C GLN A 294 47.26 6.43 -8.36
N ARG A 295 48.24 5.72 -7.87
CA ARG A 295 48.54 5.54 -6.46
C ARG A 295 49.63 6.53 -6.07
N SER A 296 49.39 7.43 -5.14
CA SER A 296 50.40 8.30 -4.57
C SER A 296 51.07 7.61 -3.35
N GLU A 297 52.36 7.47 -3.42
CA GLU A 297 53.21 6.95 -2.37
C GLU A 297 53.61 8.04 -1.38
N SER A 298 53.81 7.69 -0.11
CA SER A 298 54.67 8.43 0.83
C SER A 298 55.28 7.46 1.85
N PRO A 299 56.52 7.74 2.29
CA PRO A 299 57.42 6.68 2.76
C PRO A 299 57.66 6.64 4.27
N ASN A 300 58.10 5.45 4.67
CA ASN A 300 59.02 5.04 5.76
C ASN A 300 59.03 5.74 7.13
N ASP A 301 59.02 5.02 8.22
CA ASP A 301 60.26 4.67 8.88
C ASP A 301 60.12 3.55 9.93
N SER A 302 61.23 2.89 10.12
CA SER A 302 61.63 1.67 10.77
C SER A 302 61.61 1.65 12.31
N SER A 303 61.42 0.50 12.92
CA SER A 303 62.41 -0.22 13.77
C SER A 303 61.77 -1.20 14.75
N ASP A 304 62.15 -2.47 14.64
CA ASP A 304 62.14 -3.51 15.65
C ASP A 304 63.32 -3.27 16.64
N PRO A 305 63.60 -4.02 17.75
CA PRO A 305 63.17 -5.39 18.08
C PRO A 305 63.07 -5.77 19.60
N SER A 306 62.82 -7.06 19.83
CA SER A 306 63.36 -8.00 20.85
C SER A 306 62.67 -8.11 22.22
N SER A 307 62.19 -9.26 22.46
CA SER A 307 62.61 -10.44 23.23
C SER A 307 62.21 -10.48 24.71
N SER A 308 61.71 -11.55 25.13
CA SER A 308 62.11 -12.71 25.95
C SER A 308 61.15 -12.99 27.12
N SER A 309 60.60 -14.15 27.09
CA SER A 309 60.68 -15.34 27.94
C SER A 309 60.48 -15.19 29.46
N ILE A 310 59.73 -16.08 30.06
CA ILE A 310 60.07 -17.11 31.07
C ILE A 310 58.90 -17.43 32.01
N LEU A 311 58.49 -18.68 31.98
CA LEU A 311 58.15 -19.70 32.97
C LEU A 311 57.70 -19.35 34.39
N GLY A 312 56.73 -20.12 34.90
CA GLY A 312 56.45 -20.24 36.31
C GLY A 312 55.19 -21.11 36.62
N GLU A 313 55.47 -22.31 37.07
CA GLU A 313 54.58 -23.39 37.48
C GLU A 313 53.77 -23.18 38.77
N SER A 314 52.71 -23.95 38.88
CA SER A 314 52.30 -24.92 39.96
C SER A 314 51.11 -24.47 40.82
N SER A 315 50.17 -25.29 40.80
CA SER A 315 49.60 -26.36 41.60
C SER A 315 48.40 -26.06 42.50
N ALA A 316 47.39 -26.86 42.29
CA ALA A 316 46.49 -27.57 43.23
C ALA A 316 45.50 -26.74 44.07
N ASP A 317 44.20 -26.93 44.05
CA ASP A 317 43.45 -28.03 44.60
C ASP A 317 41.94 -27.85 44.40
N SER A 318 41.22 -28.94 44.22
CA SER A 318 39.77 -29.01 44.03
C SER A 318 39.02 -28.98 45.37
N PRO A 319 37.67 -28.74 45.49
CA PRO A 319 36.72 -29.71 44.97
C PRO A 319 35.39 -29.18 44.44
N ALA A 320 34.68 -30.06 43.81
CA ALA A 320 33.51 -30.06 43.00
C ALA A 320 32.19 -29.53 43.59
N LYS A 321 31.34 -28.98 42.73
CA LYS A 321 29.90 -29.26 42.47
C LYS A 321 29.18 -28.10 41.76
N PRO A 322 28.00 -28.30 41.12
CA PRO A 322 27.71 -29.15 39.97
C PRO A 322 27.24 -28.33 38.77
N LEU A 323 27.23 -28.99 37.62
CA LEU A 323 26.81 -28.50 36.31
C LEU A 323 25.38 -27.97 36.27
N ARG A 324 25.22 -26.74 35.83
CA ARG A 324 24.00 -26.24 35.21
C ARG A 324 24.33 -25.88 33.78
N SER A 325 23.70 -26.58 32.85
CA SER A 325 23.82 -26.32 31.42
C SER A 325 23.30 -24.93 31.05
N PRO A 326 24.03 -24.09 30.35
CA PRO A 326 23.49 -22.83 29.85
C PRO A 326 22.58 -23.13 28.66
N GLY A 327 21.39 -22.57 28.71
CA GLY A 327 20.42 -22.74 27.67
C GLY A 327 20.89 -22.14 26.34
N TRP A 328 20.49 -22.78 25.28
CA TRP A 328 20.67 -22.48 23.85
C TRP A 328 20.56 -20.98 23.48
N MET A 329 19.83 -20.18 24.25
CA MET A 329 19.61 -18.77 23.92
C MET A 329 20.78 -17.81 24.17
N SER A 330 21.81 -18.24 24.91
CA SER A 330 22.94 -17.33 25.18
C SER A 330 24.01 -17.35 24.08
N MET A 331 23.94 -18.31 23.16
CA MET A 331 24.97 -18.47 22.12
C MET A 331 24.69 -17.62 20.85
N MET A 332 23.45 -17.11 20.69
CA MET A 332 23.12 -16.29 19.53
C MET A 332 23.40 -14.79 19.69
N ARG A 333 23.81 -14.32 20.87
CA ARG A 333 24.04 -12.87 21.09
C ARG A 333 25.48 -12.41 20.86
N ARG A 334 26.43 -13.31 20.62
CA ARG A 334 27.84 -12.92 20.47
C ARG A 334 28.41 -13.01 19.06
N THR A 335 27.62 -13.37 18.05
CA THR A 335 28.11 -13.52 16.68
C THR A 335 27.58 -12.47 15.68
N SER A 336 26.92 -11.43 16.15
CA SER A 336 26.32 -10.45 15.20
C SER A 336 27.14 -9.15 14.98
N GLN A 337 28.39 -9.10 15.41
CA GLN A 337 29.14 -7.84 15.29
C GLN A 337 30.42 -7.87 14.47
N ASN A 338 30.80 -8.94 13.81
CA ASN A 338 31.94 -8.86 12.88
C ASN A 338 31.90 -9.98 11.84
N VAL A 339 30.92 -9.98 10.95
CA VAL A 339 31.11 -10.65 9.66
C VAL A 339 31.40 -9.54 8.66
N SER A 340 32.65 -9.35 8.37
CA SER A 340 33.08 -8.38 7.38
C SER A 340 32.44 -8.66 6.02
N THR A 341 31.96 -7.61 5.37
CA THR A 341 31.34 -7.60 4.05
C THR A 341 32.17 -8.28 2.94
N THR A 342 33.42 -8.66 3.24
CA THR A 342 34.35 -9.28 2.28
C THR A 342 34.14 -10.79 2.07
N LEU A 343 33.43 -11.48 2.99
CA LEU A 343 33.18 -12.93 2.82
C LEU A 343 31.93 -13.22 1.99
N VAL A 344 30.98 -12.29 1.96
CA VAL A 344 29.74 -12.49 1.21
C VAL A 344 29.98 -12.30 -0.30
N SER A 345 30.92 -11.44 -0.69
CA SER A 345 31.21 -11.19 -2.11
C SER A 345 31.99 -12.31 -2.81
N ARG A 346 32.66 -13.21 -2.06
CA ARG A 346 33.37 -14.35 -2.65
C ARG A 346 32.54 -15.63 -2.74
N ALA A 347 31.49 -15.74 -1.94
CA ALA A 347 30.60 -16.90 -1.97
C ALA A 347 29.48 -16.79 -3.03
N ALA A 348 29.24 -15.59 -3.56
CA ALA A 348 28.15 -15.32 -4.50
C ALA A 348 28.33 -16.02 -5.86
N GLY A 349 29.57 -16.40 -6.20
CA GLY A 349 29.85 -17.08 -7.48
C GLY A 349 29.59 -18.58 -7.51
N TYR A 350 29.25 -19.19 -6.36
CA TYR A 350 29.09 -20.63 -6.26
C TYR A 350 27.71 -21.10 -5.75
N LEU A 351 26.78 -20.18 -5.56
CA LEU A 351 25.45 -20.55 -5.07
C LEU A 351 24.50 -20.81 -6.26
N PRO A 352 23.73 -21.88 -6.22
CA PRO A 352 22.73 -22.14 -7.26
C PRO A 352 21.72 -21.00 -7.36
N ASN A 353 21.20 -20.75 -8.54
CA ASN A 353 20.28 -19.64 -8.85
C ASN A 353 19.07 -19.53 -7.90
N ALA A 354 18.71 -20.61 -7.22
CA ALA A 354 17.62 -20.62 -6.21
C ALA A 354 17.94 -19.83 -4.93
N VAL A 355 19.21 -19.49 -4.69
CA VAL A 355 19.63 -18.77 -3.47
C VAL A 355 19.79 -17.27 -3.72
N THR A 356 19.84 -16.83 -4.97
CA THR A 356 19.92 -15.41 -5.32
C THR A 356 18.59 -14.66 -5.12
N GLU A 357 17.50 -15.38 -4.79
CA GLU A 357 16.23 -14.74 -4.44
C GLU A 357 16.19 -14.15 -3.01
N ILE A 358 17.28 -14.29 -2.24
CA ILE A 358 17.40 -13.61 -0.94
C ILE A 358 17.93 -12.16 -1.15
N TRP A 359 17.31 -11.45 -2.04
CA TRP A 359 17.55 -10.00 -2.16
C TRP A 359 16.81 -9.30 -1.03
N GLU A 360 17.53 -8.58 -0.19
CA GLU A 360 16.88 -7.81 0.87
C GLU A 360 16.02 -6.70 0.23
N PRO A 361 14.71 -6.68 0.51
CA PRO A 361 13.85 -5.67 -0.09
C PRO A 361 14.29 -4.25 0.26
N ALA A 362 14.24 -3.35 -0.70
CA ALA A 362 14.61 -1.95 -0.51
C ALA A 362 13.75 -1.30 0.57
N ARG A 363 14.36 -0.45 1.39
CA ARG A 363 13.67 0.28 2.45
C ARG A 363 13.03 1.56 1.91
N ASP A 364 12.26 2.22 2.76
CA ASP A 364 11.65 3.50 2.44
C ASP A 364 12.72 4.57 2.16
N PHE A 365 12.44 5.38 1.18
CA PHE A 365 13.25 6.53 0.80
C PHE A 365 13.00 7.70 1.75
N ALA A 366 11.73 7.89 2.13
CA ALA A 366 11.30 8.96 3.04
C ALA A 366 10.15 8.45 3.90
N TRP A 367 9.88 9.17 5.00
CA TRP A 367 8.76 8.84 5.89
C TRP A 367 8.20 10.09 6.55
N VAL A 368 6.92 10.03 6.98
CA VAL A 368 6.30 11.06 7.82
C VAL A 368 5.61 10.39 9.00
N LYS A 369 5.43 11.13 10.11
CA LYS A 369 4.79 10.61 11.34
C LYS A 369 3.42 11.26 11.57
N ILE A 370 2.47 10.41 12.01
CA ILE A 370 1.10 10.83 12.36
C ILE A 370 0.75 10.33 13.77
N UNK A 371 -0.16 10.88 14.46
CA UNK A 371 -0.40 10.58 15.41
C UNK A 371 -0.76 9.48 15.57
N PRO A 372 -0.37 8.67 16.38
CA PRO A 372 -0.63 7.24 16.35
C PRO A 372 -1.97 6.83 16.94
N LYS A 373 -2.48 7.60 17.86
CA LYS A 373 -3.73 7.26 18.53
C LYS A 373 -4.73 8.40 18.44
N GLY A 374 -5.94 8.04 18.08
CA GLY A 374 -7.06 8.95 18.11
C GLY A 374 -7.49 9.32 19.54
N ARG A 375 -8.40 10.27 19.61
CA ARG A 375 -8.95 10.77 20.89
C ARG A 375 -9.53 9.67 21.77
N ASN A 376 -9.96 8.56 21.17
CA ASN A 376 -10.55 7.42 21.88
C ASN A 376 -9.53 6.29 22.15
N GLY A 377 -8.23 6.55 21.99
CA GLY A 377 -7.17 5.56 22.19
C GLY A 377 -7.11 4.47 21.10
N GLN A 378 -7.98 4.54 20.10
CA GLN A 378 -7.97 3.57 18.98
C GLN A 378 -6.92 3.97 17.93
N PRO A 379 -6.34 3.00 17.20
CA PRO A 379 -5.42 3.33 16.11
C PRO A 379 -6.09 4.22 15.07
N VAL A 380 -5.39 5.27 14.67
CA VAL A 380 -5.88 6.19 13.63
C VAL A 380 -5.76 5.51 12.28
N LYS A 381 -6.86 5.40 11.56
CA LYS A 381 -6.85 5.00 10.16
C LYS A 381 -6.52 6.23 9.31
N SER A 382 -5.78 6.03 8.24
CA SER A 382 -5.39 7.13 7.37
C SER A 382 -5.47 6.74 5.90
N VAL A 383 -5.86 7.69 5.08
CA VAL A 383 -5.71 7.63 3.62
C VAL A 383 -4.62 8.62 3.22
N VAL A 384 -3.85 8.23 2.22
CA VAL A 384 -2.69 9.00 1.77
C VAL A 384 -2.80 9.31 0.29
N ALA A 385 -2.23 10.43 -0.09
CA ALA A 385 -2.11 10.86 -1.48
C ALA A 385 -0.85 11.71 -1.64
N MET A 386 -0.45 11.95 -2.87
CA MET A 386 0.68 12.82 -3.16
C MET A 386 0.21 13.94 -4.07
N GLY A 387 0.71 15.14 -3.82
CA GLY A 387 0.39 16.33 -4.60
C GLY A 387 0.96 16.27 -6.02
N GLU A 388 0.26 16.93 -6.95
CA GLU A 388 0.63 16.97 -8.37
C GLU A 388 1.95 17.73 -8.59
N ALA A 389 2.09 18.88 -7.99
CA ALA A 389 3.12 19.87 -8.35
C ALA A 389 4.31 19.91 -7.39
N ALA A 390 4.32 19.15 -6.32
CA ALA A 390 5.31 19.36 -5.26
C ALA A 390 5.62 18.03 -4.55
N PRO A 391 6.74 17.97 -3.86
CA PRO A 391 7.07 16.81 -3.05
C PRO A 391 6.19 16.75 -1.79
N GLU A 392 4.90 16.93 -1.95
CA GLU A 392 3.93 16.97 -0.86
C GLU A 392 3.25 15.62 -0.68
N VAL A 393 3.27 15.14 0.56
CA VAL A 393 2.51 13.96 1.01
C VAL A 393 1.32 14.45 1.81
N MET A 394 0.13 14.10 1.38
CA MET A 394 -1.14 14.43 2.03
C MET A 394 -1.64 13.22 2.82
N VAL A 395 -2.01 13.44 4.07
CA VAL A 395 -2.54 12.40 4.95
C VAL A 395 -3.86 12.89 5.53
N ALA A 396 -4.93 12.16 5.27
CA ALA A 396 -6.23 12.43 5.88
C ALA A 396 -6.56 11.30 6.86
N THR A 397 -6.94 11.65 8.08
CA THR A 397 -7.11 10.68 9.18
C THR A 397 -8.58 10.47 9.51
N SER A 398 -8.89 9.32 10.12
CA SER A 398 -10.23 9.02 10.65
C SER A 398 -10.64 9.96 11.79
N GLU A 399 -9.71 10.72 12.36
CA GLU A 399 -9.98 11.76 13.34
C GLU A 399 -10.41 13.09 12.72
N GLY A 400 -10.31 13.19 11.39
CA GLY A 400 -10.67 14.39 10.64
C GLY A 400 -9.54 15.41 10.48
N ASP A 401 -8.31 14.99 10.71
CA ASP A 401 -7.15 15.83 10.41
C ASP A 401 -6.73 15.64 8.96
N PHE A 402 -6.42 16.74 8.28
CA PHE A 402 -5.79 16.78 6.97
C PHE A 402 -4.40 17.40 7.15
N LEU A 403 -3.38 16.61 6.92
CA LEU A 403 -1.96 16.95 7.16
C LEU A 403 -1.22 16.95 5.83
N VAL A 404 -0.42 17.96 5.59
CA VAL A 404 0.43 18.06 4.40
C VAL A 404 1.88 18.14 4.85
N TYR A 405 2.68 17.23 4.35
CA TYR A 405 4.12 17.15 4.62
C TYR A 405 4.90 17.41 3.35
N ASN A 406 6.02 18.09 3.49
CA ASN A 406 7.01 18.24 2.41
C ASN A 406 8.13 17.23 2.63
N ILE A 407 8.53 16.50 1.57
CA ILE A 407 9.63 15.53 1.60
C ILE A 407 10.78 16.03 0.71
N ASP A 408 12.01 15.71 1.11
CA ASP A 408 13.20 16.00 0.31
C ASP A 408 13.33 14.93 -0.79
N LEU A 409 13.16 15.35 -2.05
CA LEU A 409 13.22 14.42 -3.19
C LEU A 409 14.65 14.01 -3.57
N GLU A 410 15.67 14.71 -3.06
CA GLU A 410 17.07 14.35 -3.32
C GLU A 410 17.58 13.38 -2.26
N ASN A 411 17.45 13.75 -1.00
CA ASN A 411 18.07 13.05 0.13
C ASN A 411 17.12 12.09 0.85
N GLY A 412 15.80 12.29 0.71
CA GLY A 412 14.82 11.51 1.44
C GLY A 412 14.78 11.86 2.92
N GLY A 413 14.46 10.85 3.75
CA GLY A 413 14.42 11.00 5.19
C GLY A 413 13.07 11.46 5.74
N GLU A 414 13.06 12.07 6.92
CA GLU A 414 11.82 12.48 7.60
C GLU A 414 11.22 13.73 6.95
N GLY A 415 9.97 13.62 6.49
CA GLY A 415 9.23 14.74 5.92
C GLY A 415 8.75 15.72 6.99
N ARG A 416 8.68 16.99 6.62
CA ARG A 416 8.30 18.10 7.51
C ARG A 416 6.83 18.46 7.32
N LEU A 417 6.07 18.53 8.41
CA LEU A 417 4.69 19.02 8.38
C LEU A 417 4.67 20.50 8.00
N VAL A 418 3.95 20.83 6.94
CA VAL A 418 3.86 22.20 6.42
C VAL A 418 2.46 22.82 6.58
N ARG A 419 1.40 21.99 6.55
CA ARG A 419 0.02 22.47 6.74
C ARG A 419 -0.78 21.42 7.50
N GLN A 420 -1.67 21.90 8.36
CA GLN A 420 -2.62 21.06 9.09
C GLN A 420 -3.98 21.75 9.09
N HIS A 421 -5.03 21.01 8.76
CA HIS A 421 -6.41 21.47 8.77
C HIS A 421 -7.30 20.41 9.43
N SER A 422 -8.49 20.81 9.87
CA SER A 422 -9.49 19.91 10.42
C SER A 422 -10.75 19.95 9.56
N VAL A 423 -11.21 18.76 9.12
CA VAL A 423 -12.50 18.65 8.40
C VAL A 423 -13.69 18.62 9.35
N ARG A 424 -13.44 18.56 10.66
CA ARG A 424 -14.49 18.59 11.71
C ARG A 424 -14.93 19.98 12.07
N GLU A 425 -14.04 20.97 11.93
CA GLU A 425 -14.37 22.37 12.24
C GLU A 425 -15.33 22.92 11.17
N ARG A 426 -16.41 23.56 11.63
CA ARG A 426 -17.20 24.40 10.74
C ARG A 426 -16.30 25.58 10.38
N SER A 427 -16.09 25.81 9.10
CA SER A 427 -15.52 27.06 8.65
C SER A 427 -16.49 28.17 9.09
N GLU A 428 -16.15 28.89 10.14
CA GLU A 428 -16.81 30.13 10.45
C GLU A 428 -16.51 31.09 9.28
N THR A 429 -17.48 31.23 8.42
CA THR A 429 -17.44 32.32 7.44
C THR A 429 -17.39 33.62 8.23
N HIS A 430 -16.25 34.29 8.21
CA HIS A 430 -16.11 35.65 8.66
C HIS A 430 -17.00 36.55 7.76
N SER A 431 -18.27 36.64 8.09
CA SER A 431 -19.11 37.71 7.56
C SER A 431 -18.87 38.95 8.45
N GLY A 432 -17.69 39.52 8.27
CA GLY A 432 -17.42 40.85 8.83
C GLY A 432 -18.00 41.91 7.93
N PHE A 433 -19.28 42.12 8.03
CA PHE A 433 -19.86 43.37 7.55
C PHE A 433 -19.79 44.35 8.72
N ASN A 434 -18.77 45.18 8.73
CA ASN A 434 -18.81 46.43 9.49
C ASN A 434 -19.72 47.40 8.77
N THR A 435 -20.86 47.67 9.36
CA THR A 435 -21.66 48.84 9.03
C THR A 435 -21.23 49.96 9.96
N ASP A 436 -20.55 50.93 9.43
CA ASP A 436 -20.55 52.31 9.88
C ASP A 436 -21.23 53.18 8.82
#